data_4f6431d8e63fd407b07a6620c6414a6f
#
_entry.id   4f6431d8e63fd407b07a6620c6414a6f
#
_cell.length_a   1.000
_cell.length_b   1.000
_cell.length_c   1.000
_cell.angle_alpha   90.00
_cell.angle_beta   90.00
_cell.angle_gamma   90.00
#
_symmetry.space_group_name_H-M   'P 1'
#
loop_
_entity.id
_entity.type
_entity.pdbx_description
1 polymer ?
#
loop_
_entity_poly.entity_id
_entity_poly.type
_entity_poly.pdbx_seq_one_letter_code
_entity_poly.pdbx_strand_id
1 'polypeptide(L)'
;MTIFIVDIEAVDTRYTKQWKEYLPKQLQRSTNEEVVVISGGEVPQATTPGAFLNFAGTNNYKSQQMLEISRMFASGEIKDGDYFIYTDAWNPTVIQLRYMAELLGVNIRIGGLWHAGSYDPQDFLGRLIGNKPWVRNAERSMFDCYDHNFFATQFHIDLFLQTF
;
A
#
# COMPACT_ATOMS: atom_id res chain seq x y z
N MET A 1 -6.32 -19.03 6.96
CA MET A 1 -6.14 -17.73 6.26
C MET A 1 -4.85 -17.13 6.77
N THR A 2 -4.02 -16.60 5.88
CA THR A 2 -2.85 -15.82 6.26
C THR A 2 -3.12 -14.35 5.97
N ILE A 3 -2.72 -13.47 6.88
CA ILE A 3 -2.78 -12.02 6.70
C ILE A 3 -1.38 -11.54 6.32
N PHE A 4 -1.23 -11.07 5.10
CA PHE A 4 0.01 -10.49 4.59
C PHE A 4 -0.03 -8.97 4.71
N ILE A 5 0.91 -8.40 5.45
CA ILE A 5 1.05 -6.95 5.57
C ILE A 5 2.11 -6.48 4.58
N VAL A 6 1.69 -5.76 3.55
CA VAL A 6 2.58 -5.03 2.65
C VAL A 6 2.88 -3.70 3.33
N ASP A 7 3.98 -3.67 4.06
CA ASP A 7 4.29 -2.56 4.93
C ASP A 7 4.79 -1.32 4.17
N ILE A 8 4.82 -0.21 4.88
CA ILE A 8 5.36 1.05 4.38
C ILE A 8 6.79 1.21 4.88
N GLU A 9 7.64 1.82 4.08
CA GLU A 9 9.00 2.12 4.50
C GLU A 9 9.04 3.02 5.75
N ALA A 10 9.85 2.64 6.72
CA ALA A 10 10.04 3.42 7.93
C ALA A 10 11.05 4.55 7.67
N VAL A 11 10.58 5.79 7.83
CA VAL A 11 11.43 6.99 7.84
C VAL A 11 11.30 7.61 9.24
N ASP A 12 12.44 7.89 9.89
CA ASP A 12 12.47 8.30 11.31
C ASP A 12 11.63 9.55 11.62
N THR A 13 11.44 10.41 10.64
CA THR A 13 10.68 11.66 10.77
C THR A 13 9.19 11.51 10.46
N ARG A 14 8.71 10.29 10.15
CA ARG A 14 7.34 10.05 9.72
C ARG A 14 6.59 9.08 10.64
N TYR A 15 5.27 9.22 10.70
CA TYR A 15 4.35 8.32 11.37
C TYR A 15 4.39 6.87 10.83
N THR A 16 4.97 6.65 9.65
CA THR A 16 5.05 5.35 8.99
C THR A 16 5.77 4.29 9.84
N LYS A 17 6.73 4.72 10.68
CA LYS A 17 7.39 3.85 11.64
C LYS A 17 6.42 3.23 12.64
N GLN A 18 5.42 3.99 13.10
CA GLN A 18 4.38 3.48 14.00
C GLN A 18 3.55 2.38 13.35
N TRP A 19 3.11 2.57 12.11
CA TRP A 19 2.38 1.54 11.37
C TRP A 19 3.18 0.26 11.21
N LYS A 20 4.46 0.39 10.86
CA LYS A 20 5.36 -0.75 10.71
C LYS A 20 5.55 -1.53 12.00
N GLU A 21 5.65 -0.85 13.13
CA GLU A 21 5.90 -1.47 14.44
C GLU A 21 4.64 -1.99 15.12
N TYR A 22 3.53 -1.25 15.06
CA TYR A 22 2.35 -1.55 15.85
C TYR A 22 1.31 -2.41 15.12
N LEU A 23 1.08 -2.22 13.83
CA LEU A 23 0.04 -2.95 13.12
C LEU A 23 0.23 -4.47 13.17
N PRO A 24 1.42 -5.03 12.89
CA PRO A 24 1.62 -6.48 12.98
C PRO A 24 1.31 -7.02 14.38
N LYS A 25 1.78 -6.33 15.41
CA LYS A 25 1.54 -6.72 16.82
C LYS A 25 0.06 -6.69 17.19
N GLN A 26 -0.68 -5.68 16.71
CA GLN A 26 -2.12 -5.57 16.98
C GLN A 26 -2.90 -6.67 16.26
N LEU A 27 -2.58 -6.96 15.02
CA LEU A 27 -3.23 -8.05 14.28
C LEU A 27 -2.94 -9.40 14.92
N GLN A 28 -1.70 -9.67 15.32
CA GLN A 28 -1.34 -10.91 16.02
C GLN A 28 -2.09 -11.11 17.34
N ARG A 29 -2.44 -10.00 18.03
CA ARG A 29 -3.23 -10.05 19.27
C ARG A 29 -4.74 -10.16 19.04
N SER A 30 -5.22 -9.67 17.90
CA SER A 30 -6.64 -9.52 17.60
C SER A 30 -7.21 -10.68 16.80
N THR A 31 -6.36 -11.55 16.25
CA THR A 31 -6.76 -12.70 15.44
C THR A 31 -5.92 -13.92 15.75
N ASN A 32 -6.47 -15.10 15.50
CA ASN A 32 -5.75 -16.37 15.56
C ASN A 32 -5.09 -16.73 14.21
N GLU A 33 -5.19 -15.85 13.22
CA GLU A 33 -4.61 -16.07 11.91
C GLU A 33 -3.10 -15.82 11.91
N GLU A 34 -2.40 -16.46 11.01
CA GLU A 34 -0.99 -16.17 10.78
C GLU A 34 -0.85 -14.76 10.19
N VAL A 35 0.10 -13.99 10.72
CA VAL A 35 0.41 -12.63 10.23
C VAL A 35 1.85 -12.60 9.71
N VAL A 36 2.00 -12.31 8.43
CA VAL A 36 3.28 -12.25 7.73
C VAL A 36 3.53 -10.83 7.22
N VAL A 37 4.68 -10.26 7.54
CA VAL A 37 5.07 -8.92 7.07
C VAL A 37 5.96 -9.04 5.83
N ILE A 38 5.56 -8.38 4.76
CA ILE A 38 6.32 -8.26 3.52
C ILE A 38 6.98 -6.89 3.48
N SER A 39 8.27 -6.86 3.68
CA SER A 39 9.08 -5.65 3.74
C SER A 39 10.00 -5.51 2.53
N GLY A 40 10.31 -4.29 2.13
CA GLY A 40 11.15 -3.99 0.95
C GLY A 40 12.63 -3.76 1.27
N GLY A 41 13.06 -4.06 2.49
CA GLY A 41 14.43 -3.84 2.92
C GLY A 41 14.71 -2.41 3.41
N GLU A 42 15.94 -1.96 3.28
CA GLU A 42 16.36 -0.63 3.74
C GLU A 42 16.03 0.46 2.73
N VAL A 43 15.70 1.64 3.25
CA VAL A 43 15.44 2.85 2.45
C VAL A 43 16.46 3.93 2.85
N PRO A 44 17.05 4.63 1.88
CA PRO A 44 17.90 5.77 2.19
C PRO A 44 17.16 6.83 3.00
N GLN A 45 17.74 7.29 4.11
CA GLN A 45 17.14 8.33 4.95
C GLN A 45 17.21 9.72 4.29
N ALA A 46 18.16 9.92 3.37
CA ALA A 46 18.25 11.15 2.61
C ALA A 46 17.04 11.30 1.66
N THR A 47 16.29 12.36 1.83
CA THR A 47 15.09 12.63 1.02
C THR A 47 15.43 13.24 -0.33
N THR A 48 14.55 13.07 -1.31
CA THR A 48 14.59 13.85 -2.55
C THR A 48 14.46 15.34 -2.21
N PRO A 49 15.26 16.24 -2.79
CA PRO A 49 15.17 17.65 -2.51
C PRO A 49 13.74 18.19 -2.69
N GLY A 50 13.24 18.90 -1.67
CA GLY A 50 11.88 19.44 -1.64
C GLY A 50 10.78 18.42 -1.30
N ALA A 51 11.14 17.20 -0.94
CA ALA A 51 10.21 16.13 -0.60
C ALA A 51 10.48 15.60 0.82
N PHE A 52 9.54 14.81 1.34
CA PHE A 52 9.63 14.12 2.62
C PHE A 52 10.06 12.65 2.48
N LEU A 53 10.27 12.19 1.26
CA LEU A 53 10.72 10.85 0.91
C LEU A 53 11.92 10.89 -0.05
N ASN A 54 12.63 9.77 -0.10
CA ASN A 54 13.48 9.43 -1.24
C ASN A 54 12.63 8.68 -2.29
N PHE A 55 12.28 9.34 -3.39
CA PHE A 55 11.37 8.74 -4.39
C PHE A 55 11.97 7.56 -5.16
N ALA A 56 13.26 7.54 -5.40
CA ALA A 56 13.91 6.37 -5.98
C ALA A 56 13.94 5.23 -4.95
N GLY A 57 14.27 5.54 -3.70
CA GLY A 57 14.32 4.59 -2.60
C GLY A 57 12.97 3.94 -2.29
N THR A 58 11.89 4.72 -2.21
CA THR A 58 10.55 4.17 -1.97
C THR A 58 10.09 3.25 -3.10
N ASN A 59 10.42 3.56 -4.35
CA ASN A 59 10.09 2.69 -5.48
C ASN A 59 10.91 1.41 -5.48
N ASN A 60 12.18 1.47 -5.11
CA ASN A 60 12.99 0.27 -4.91
C ASN A 60 12.40 -0.63 -3.80
N TYR A 61 12.01 -0.03 -2.67
CA TYR A 61 11.35 -0.74 -1.57
C TYR A 61 10.10 -1.49 -2.04
N LYS A 62 9.19 -0.81 -2.74
CA LYS A 62 7.97 -1.40 -3.29
C LYS A 62 8.25 -2.49 -4.31
N SER A 63 9.29 -2.33 -5.12
CA SER A 63 9.70 -3.35 -6.10
C SER A 63 10.23 -4.62 -5.44
N GLN A 64 10.97 -4.48 -4.33
CA GLN A 64 11.44 -5.63 -3.54
C GLN A 64 10.25 -6.39 -2.91
N GLN A 65 9.26 -5.68 -2.37
CA GLN A 65 8.04 -6.30 -1.87
C GLN A 65 7.32 -7.09 -2.98
N MET A 66 7.19 -6.51 -4.16
CA MET A 66 6.52 -7.18 -5.29
C MET A 66 7.30 -8.40 -5.79
N LEU A 67 8.62 -8.33 -5.78
CA LEU A 67 9.48 -9.49 -6.09
C LEU A 67 9.22 -10.65 -5.12
N GLU A 68 9.12 -10.35 -3.83
CA GLU A 68 8.83 -11.36 -2.81
C GLU A 68 7.42 -11.95 -3.00
N ILE A 69 6.40 -11.11 -3.19
CA ILE A 69 5.03 -11.55 -3.45
C ILE A 69 4.97 -12.49 -4.66
N SER A 70 5.68 -12.17 -5.74
CA SER A 70 5.69 -13.02 -6.94
C SER A 70 6.34 -14.40 -6.68
N ARG A 71 7.37 -14.44 -5.84
CA ARG A 71 7.98 -15.70 -5.39
C ARG A 71 7.02 -16.54 -4.55
N MET A 72 6.27 -15.90 -3.65
CA MET A 72 5.28 -16.56 -2.82
C MET A 72 4.12 -17.15 -3.63
N PHE A 73 3.70 -16.48 -4.70
CA PHE A 73 2.75 -17.08 -5.66
C PHE A 73 3.37 -18.29 -6.37
N ALA A 74 4.60 -18.17 -6.84
CA ALA A 74 5.28 -19.26 -7.55
C ALA A 74 5.51 -20.50 -6.66
N SER A 75 5.75 -20.29 -5.37
CA SER A 75 5.94 -21.39 -4.39
C SER A 75 4.62 -21.97 -3.86
N GLY A 76 3.47 -21.34 -4.15
CA GLY A 76 2.17 -21.75 -3.64
C GLY A 76 1.93 -21.41 -2.16
N GLU A 77 2.68 -20.46 -1.62
CA GLU A 77 2.47 -19.97 -0.25
C GLU A 77 1.17 -19.13 -0.13
N ILE A 78 0.85 -18.36 -1.17
CA ILE A 78 -0.39 -17.58 -1.22
C ILE A 78 -1.51 -18.47 -1.72
N LYS A 79 -2.63 -18.49 -0.97
CA LYS A 79 -3.75 -19.41 -1.18
C LYS A 79 -5.08 -18.65 -1.22
N ASP A 80 -6.10 -19.34 -1.72
CA ASP A 80 -7.48 -18.85 -1.65
C ASP A 80 -7.87 -18.48 -0.22
N GLY A 81 -8.49 -17.31 -0.09
CA GLY A 81 -8.95 -16.79 1.20
C GLY A 81 -7.91 -15.95 1.95
N ASP A 82 -6.67 -15.88 1.48
CA ASP A 82 -5.66 -15.02 2.10
C ASP A 82 -5.98 -13.54 1.94
N TYR A 83 -5.52 -12.75 2.89
CA TYR A 83 -5.79 -11.33 2.97
C TYR A 83 -4.51 -10.50 2.94
N PHE A 84 -4.45 -9.52 2.04
CA PHE A 84 -3.35 -8.57 1.94
C PHE A 84 -3.77 -7.22 2.51
N ILE A 85 -2.94 -6.62 3.35
CA ILE A 85 -3.14 -5.26 3.88
C ILE A 85 -1.99 -4.38 3.42
N TYR A 86 -2.30 -3.41 2.56
CA TYR A 86 -1.38 -2.33 2.21
C TYR A 86 -1.49 -1.23 3.27
N THR A 87 -0.43 -0.98 4.01
CA THR A 87 -0.42 0.08 5.03
C THR A 87 -0.29 1.48 4.44
N ASP A 88 0.01 1.57 3.15
CA ASP A 88 -0.15 2.75 2.32
C ASP A 88 -0.82 2.35 1.01
N ALA A 89 -2.07 2.79 0.82
CA ALA A 89 -2.85 2.45 -0.36
C ALA A 89 -2.32 3.12 -1.64
N TRP A 90 -1.58 4.22 -1.52
CA TRP A 90 -0.90 4.81 -2.67
C TRP A 90 0.33 4.00 -3.06
N ASN A 91 0.09 2.81 -3.56
CA ASN A 91 1.12 1.86 -3.95
C ASN A 91 0.72 1.15 -5.25
N PRO A 92 1.32 1.53 -6.39
CA PRO A 92 0.97 0.96 -7.70
C PRO A 92 1.15 -0.56 -7.80
N THR A 93 1.91 -1.17 -6.90
CA THR A 93 2.09 -2.64 -6.89
C THR A 93 0.81 -3.40 -6.58
N VAL A 94 -0.23 -2.75 -6.02
CA VAL A 94 -1.54 -3.38 -5.83
C VAL A 94 -2.16 -3.81 -7.17
N ILE A 95 -1.92 -3.04 -8.23
CA ILE A 95 -2.39 -3.39 -9.59
C ILE A 95 -1.69 -4.67 -10.06
N GLN A 96 -0.38 -4.81 -9.80
CA GLN A 96 0.37 -6.03 -10.13
C GLN A 96 -0.11 -7.22 -9.29
N LEU A 97 -0.40 -7.01 -8.01
CA LEU A 97 -0.93 -8.06 -7.13
C LEU A 97 -2.29 -8.56 -7.61
N ARG A 98 -3.22 -7.66 -7.92
CA ARG A 98 -4.55 -8.00 -8.43
C ARG A 98 -4.45 -8.75 -9.76
N TYR A 99 -3.69 -8.21 -10.70
CA TYR A 99 -3.41 -8.81 -12.00
C TYR A 99 -2.89 -10.26 -11.86
N MET A 100 -1.88 -10.46 -10.99
CA MET A 100 -1.26 -11.76 -10.80
C MET A 100 -2.22 -12.75 -10.14
N ALA A 101 -2.94 -12.34 -9.10
CA ALA A 101 -3.92 -13.18 -8.42
C ALA A 101 -5.02 -13.66 -9.37
N GLU A 102 -5.59 -12.76 -10.16
CA GLU A 102 -6.65 -13.09 -11.12
C GLU A 102 -6.15 -14.02 -12.24
N LEU A 103 -4.99 -13.76 -12.81
CA LEU A 103 -4.44 -14.62 -13.88
C LEU A 103 -3.99 -16.00 -13.39
N LEU A 104 -3.57 -16.10 -12.14
CA LEU A 104 -3.23 -17.38 -11.51
C LEU A 104 -4.45 -18.11 -10.92
N GLY A 105 -5.62 -17.46 -10.90
CA GLY A 105 -6.85 -18.03 -10.35
C GLY A 105 -6.82 -18.19 -8.84
N VAL A 106 -6.06 -17.35 -8.12
CA VAL A 106 -5.99 -17.36 -6.66
C VAL A 106 -6.91 -16.27 -6.10
N ASN A 107 -7.90 -16.68 -5.32
CA ASN A 107 -8.92 -15.79 -4.78
C ASN A 107 -8.45 -15.17 -3.45
N ILE A 108 -7.84 -14.01 -3.53
CA ILE A 108 -7.40 -13.22 -2.37
C ILE A 108 -8.28 -11.99 -2.16
N ARG A 109 -8.20 -11.40 -0.96
CA ARG A 109 -8.77 -10.08 -0.66
C ARG A 109 -7.67 -9.10 -0.34
N ILE A 110 -7.89 -7.85 -0.70
CA ILE A 110 -6.89 -6.78 -0.54
C ILE A 110 -7.53 -5.58 0.14
N GLY A 111 -6.95 -5.12 1.25
CA GLY A 111 -7.30 -3.87 1.92
C GLY A 111 -6.19 -2.84 1.78
N GLY A 112 -6.56 -1.58 1.64
CA GLY A 112 -5.62 -0.47 1.54
C GLY A 112 -5.97 0.70 2.45
N LEU A 113 -4.97 1.23 3.16
CA LEU A 113 -5.12 2.40 4.04
C LEU A 113 -4.68 3.67 3.30
N TRP A 114 -5.65 4.50 2.96
CA TRP A 114 -5.41 5.78 2.31
C TRP A 114 -5.00 6.85 3.33
N HIS A 115 -3.77 7.33 3.21
CA HIS A 115 -3.25 8.41 4.04
C HIS A 115 -3.42 9.75 3.36
N ALA A 116 -3.17 9.80 2.05
CA ALA A 116 -3.28 10.98 1.22
C ALA A 116 -3.25 10.60 -0.27
N GLY A 117 -3.38 11.58 -1.15
CA GLY A 117 -3.34 11.38 -2.59
C GLY A 117 -3.50 12.68 -3.36
N SER A 118 -3.52 12.60 -4.68
CA SER A 118 -3.66 13.79 -5.53
C SER A 118 -5.01 14.49 -5.38
N TYR A 119 -6.00 13.81 -4.83
CA TYR A 119 -7.32 14.34 -4.51
C TYR A 119 -7.31 15.35 -3.36
N ASP A 120 -6.27 15.35 -2.54
CA ASP A 120 -6.08 16.34 -1.48
C ASP A 120 -5.15 17.47 -1.97
N PRO A 121 -5.67 18.71 -2.14
CA PRO A 121 -4.85 19.83 -2.60
C PRO A 121 -3.79 20.27 -1.59
N GLN A 122 -3.89 19.83 -0.34
CA GLN A 122 -2.89 20.11 0.70
C GLN A 122 -1.81 19.04 0.74
N ASP A 123 -2.09 17.87 0.20
CA ASP A 123 -1.09 16.80 0.12
C ASP A 123 0.00 17.14 -0.90
N PHE A 124 1.14 16.52 -0.68
CA PHE A 124 2.31 16.60 -1.53
C PHE A 124 2.00 16.20 -2.99
N LEU A 125 1.26 15.09 -3.20
CA LEU A 125 0.88 14.66 -4.54
C LEU A 125 -0.07 15.65 -5.20
N GLY A 126 -1.04 16.17 -4.45
CA GLY A 126 -1.94 17.22 -4.94
C GLY A 126 -1.21 18.48 -5.37
N ARG A 127 -0.19 18.89 -4.63
CA ARG A 127 0.61 20.09 -4.93
C ARG A 127 1.59 19.90 -6.09
N LEU A 128 2.25 18.77 -6.20
CA LEU A 128 3.29 18.53 -7.21
C LEU A 128 2.76 17.97 -8.52
N ILE A 129 1.81 17.04 -8.45
CA ILE A 129 1.32 16.33 -9.64
C ILE A 129 -0.09 16.78 -9.99
N GLY A 130 -0.88 17.11 -8.97
CA GLY A 130 -2.20 17.73 -9.12
C GLY A 130 -3.15 16.94 -10.01
N ASN A 131 -3.76 17.62 -10.97
CA ASN A 131 -4.79 17.09 -11.85
C ASN A 131 -4.26 16.39 -13.12
N LYS A 132 -3.03 15.94 -13.13
CA LYS A 132 -2.53 15.18 -14.28
C LYS A 132 -3.38 13.92 -14.50
N PRO A 133 -3.85 13.66 -15.73
CA PRO A 133 -4.77 12.53 -15.99
C PRO A 133 -4.21 11.19 -15.54
N TRP A 134 -2.91 10.97 -15.70
CA TRP A 134 -2.31 9.69 -15.34
C TRP A 134 -2.39 9.40 -13.83
N VAL A 135 -2.22 10.41 -12.98
CA VAL A 135 -2.28 10.19 -11.53
C VAL A 135 -3.70 9.94 -11.05
N ARG A 136 -4.68 10.63 -11.62
CA ARG A 136 -6.11 10.39 -11.35
C ARG A 136 -6.53 8.99 -11.77
N ASN A 137 -6.12 8.56 -12.96
CA ASN A 137 -6.38 7.21 -13.47
C ASN A 137 -5.67 6.14 -12.62
N ALA A 138 -4.43 6.40 -12.18
CA ALA A 138 -3.70 5.49 -11.30
C ALA A 138 -4.41 5.34 -9.94
N GLU A 139 -4.82 6.43 -9.30
CA GLU A 139 -5.54 6.38 -8.03
C GLU A 139 -6.87 5.65 -8.14
N ARG A 140 -7.63 5.89 -9.20
CA ARG A 140 -8.87 5.16 -9.46
C ARG A 140 -8.61 3.66 -9.66
N SER A 141 -7.59 3.31 -10.45
CA SER A 141 -7.23 1.90 -10.66
C SER A 141 -6.77 1.22 -9.37
N MET A 142 -5.99 1.91 -8.54
CA MET A 142 -5.59 1.38 -7.24
C MET A 142 -6.81 1.19 -6.33
N PHE A 143 -7.71 2.16 -6.28
CA PHE A 143 -8.96 2.05 -5.51
C PHE A 143 -9.78 0.84 -5.93
N ASP A 144 -9.94 0.61 -7.23
CA ASP A 144 -10.69 -0.52 -7.78
C ASP A 144 -10.00 -1.88 -7.51
N CYS A 145 -8.68 -1.89 -7.29
CA CYS A 145 -7.94 -3.10 -6.93
C CYS A 145 -8.12 -3.52 -5.47
N TYR A 146 -8.47 -2.59 -4.57
CA TYR A 146 -8.75 -2.89 -3.18
C TYR A 146 -10.19 -3.37 -2.99
N ASP A 147 -10.39 -4.49 -2.32
CA ASP A 147 -11.70 -4.94 -1.87
C ASP A 147 -12.20 -4.08 -0.69
N HIS A 148 -11.28 -3.57 0.11
CA HIS A 148 -11.57 -2.69 1.24
C HIS A 148 -10.66 -1.46 1.21
N ASN A 149 -11.27 -0.28 1.13
CA ASN A 149 -10.57 0.99 1.17
C ASN A 149 -10.82 1.67 2.52
N PHE A 150 -9.76 1.90 3.28
CA PHE A 150 -9.82 2.53 4.60
C PHE A 150 -9.25 3.94 4.53
N PHE A 151 -9.96 4.88 5.15
CA PHE A 151 -9.55 6.27 5.27
C PHE A 151 -9.52 6.67 6.74
N ALA A 152 -8.64 7.58 7.11
CA ALA A 152 -8.48 8.01 8.49
C ALA A 152 -9.70 8.80 9.01
N THR A 153 -10.40 9.53 8.15
CA THR A 153 -11.52 10.41 8.52
C THR A 153 -12.59 10.45 7.44
N GLN A 154 -13.82 10.80 7.85
CA GLN A 154 -14.92 11.07 6.94
C GLN A 154 -14.59 12.22 5.98
N PHE A 155 -13.84 13.22 6.44
CA PHE A 155 -13.38 14.32 5.59
C PHE A 155 -12.59 13.83 4.36
N HIS A 156 -11.68 12.89 4.55
CA HIS A 156 -10.90 12.32 3.44
C HIS A 156 -11.74 11.45 2.51
N ILE A 157 -12.73 10.73 3.05
CA ILE A 157 -13.70 9.99 2.22
C ILE A 157 -14.46 10.95 1.32
N ASP A 158 -15.01 12.02 1.89
CA ASP A 158 -15.79 13.01 1.15
C ASP A 158 -14.94 13.69 0.06
N LEU A 159 -13.70 14.03 0.39
CA LEU A 159 -12.75 14.64 -0.53
C LEU A 159 -12.41 13.70 -1.70
N PHE A 160 -12.21 12.41 -1.42
CA PHE A 160 -11.98 11.40 -2.43
C PHE A 160 -13.21 11.25 -3.36
N LEU A 161 -14.40 11.11 -2.79
CA LEU A 161 -15.64 10.94 -3.55
C LEU A 161 -15.99 12.17 -4.41
N GLN A 162 -15.66 13.38 -3.97
CA GLN A 162 -15.85 14.60 -4.77
C GLN A 162 -14.90 14.66 -5.97
N THR A 163 -13.79 13.97 -5.91
CA THR A 163 -12.76 13.96 -6.97
C THR A 163 -13.03 12.87 -8.01
N PHE A 164 -13.56 11.77 -7.59
CA PHE A 164 -13.84 10.57 -8.38
C PHE A 164 -15.33 10.23 -8.45
#